data_26b5228f1cf74a3afabe87b28ad3adbb
#
_entry.id   26b5228f1cf74a3afabe87b28ad3adbb
#
_cell.length_a   1.000
_cell.length_b   1.000
_cell.length_c   1.000
_cell.angle_alpha   90.00
_cell.angle_beta   90.00
_cell.angle_gamma   90.00
#
_symmetry.space_group_name_H-M   'P 1'
#
loop_
_entity.id
_entity.type
_entity.pdbx_description
1 polymer ?
#
loop_
_entity_poly.entity_id
_entity_poly.type
_entity_poly.pdbx_seq_one_letter_code
_entity_poly.pdbx_strand_id
1 'polypeptide(L)'
;MCEKFFIDTESTHISSDEVVVETANRTWLHQPEHPGMGYSFTQKMIDADTLTETRKLLNNAIVCAWYAVKSERRPPTLTPTRWVWRLAGFYHLCHSTPQLMEEAQERFASADRQSLAQWAVQKAREEAGHDLLALRDIESMGYRAEAVVQALVPPAAKALLDYFTQSVQGSDPIDCVGYSYTAERLGICIGMGYIQSVEALLPPGITATRCLRAHSAVSTEVEHVKETLAMIAGLTSEERVRVAKACYQAALLRFSPPEEPYISDEEIQNVLKPLKA
;
A
#
# COMPACT_ATOMS: atom_id res chain seq x y z
N MET A 1 9.26 -6.89 14.45
CA MET A 1 7.83 -7.00 14.04
C MET A 1 7.68 -7.45 12.59
N CYS A 2 8.46 -6.94 11.65
CA CYS A 2 8.38 -7.37 10.24
C CYS A 2 8.87 -8.80 9.94
N GLU A 3 9.83 -9.37 10.68
CA GLU A 3 10.31 -10.74 10.42
C GLU A 3 9.21 -11.80 10.50
N LYS A 4 8.26 -11.65 11.43
CA LYS A 4 7.12 -12.57 11.54
C LYS A 4 6.12 -12.46 10.39
N PHE A 5 6.03 -11.30 9.72
CA PHE A 5 5.06 -11.09 8.65
C PHE A 5 5.46 -11.74 7.32
N PHE A 6 6.76 -11.95 7.08
CA PHE A 6 7.23 -12.50 5.81
C PHE A 6 7.52 -14.00 5.84
N ILE A 7 7.83 -14.57 7.01
CA ILE A 7 8.14 -15.99 7.16
C ILE A 7 6.88 -16.85 7.14
N ASP A 8 5.74 -16.30 7.60
CA ASP A 8 4.51 -17.04 7.78
C ASP A 8 3.56 -17.02 6.56
N THR A 9 3.98 -16.46 5.45
CA THR A 9 3.18 -16.46 4.20
C THR A 9 3.56 -17.59 3.23
N GLU A 10 4.33 -18.58 3.65
CA GLU A 10 4.80 -19.66 2.77
C GLU A 10 3.73 -20.68 2.41
N SER A 11 2.58 -20.72 3.06
CA SER A 11 1.52 -21.68 2.77
C SER A 11 0.24 -21.01 2.29
N THR A 12 0.28 -20.37 1.12
CA THR A 12 -0.96 -19.99 0.45
C THR A 12 -1.35 -21.10 -0.51
N HIS A 13 -2.30 -21.94 -0.11
CA HIS A 13 -2.92 -22.90 -1.00
C HIS A 13 -4.05 -22.22 -1.77
N ILE A 14 -3.94 -22.19 -3.10
CA ILE A 14 -5.06 -21.80 -3.97
C ILE A 14 -5.66 -23.10 -4.48
N SER A 15 -6.89 -23.41 -4.05
CA SER A 15 -7.75 -24.34 -4.79
C SER A 15 -8.54 -23.54 -5.83
N SER A 16 -9.14 -24.22 -6.81
CA SER A 16 -9.86 -23.57 -7.92
C SER A 16 -10.92 -22.56 -7.48
N ASP A 17 -11.42 -22.68 -6.25
CA ASP A 17 -12.55 -21.90 -5.74
C ASP A 17 -12.30 -21.24 -4.38
N GLU A 18 -11.11 -21.40 -3.79
CA GLU A 18 -10.82 -20.90 -2.43
C GLU A 18 -9.40 -20.35 -2.33
N VAL A 19 -9.27 -19.19 -1.70
CA VAL A 19 -7.97 -18.62 -1.32
C VAL A 19 -7.79 -18.77 0.18
N VAL A 20 -6.83 -19.60 0.57
CA VAL A 20 -6.41 -19.72 1.97
C VAL A 20 -5.25 -18.78 2.21
N VAL A 21 -5.45 -17.81 3.07
CA VAL A 21 -4.36 -16.95 3.56
C VAL A 21 -3.99 -17.44 4.96
N GLU A 22 -2.78 -17.97 5.09
CA GLU A 22 -2.25 -18.45 6.37
C GLU A 22 -1.18 -17.47 6.89
N THR A 23 -1.37 -17.03 8.12
CA THR A 23 -0.35 -16.32 8.89
C THR A 23 -0.09 -17.11 10.16
N ALA A 24 1.05 -16.89 10.84
CA ALA A 24 1.45 -17.62 12.05
C ALA A 24 0.36 -17.76 13.13
N ASN A 25 -0.66 -16.93 13.11
CA ASN A 25 -1.69 -16.89 14.15
C ASN A 25 -3.12 -17.02 13.64
N ARG A 26 -3.36 -17.09 12.31
CA ARG A 26 -4.71 -17.22 11.74
C ARG A 26 -4.67 -17.76 10.32
N THR A 27 -5.49 -18.75 10.09
CA THR A 27 -5.90 -19.21 8.76
C THR A 27 -7.30 -18.69 8.51
N TRP A 28 -7.55 -18.01 7.40
CA TRP A 28 -8.91 -17.70 6.97
C TRP A 28 -9.13 -18.14 5.54
N LEU A 29 -10.30 -18.75 5.36
CA LEU A 29 -10.81 -19.16 4.07
C LEU A 29 -11.60 -17.99 3.49
N HIS A 30 -11.23 -17.53 2.32
CA HIS A 30 -12.02 -16.58 1.56
C HIS A 30 -12.74 -17.35 0.46
N GLN A 31 -14.07 -17.42 0.55
CA GLN A 31 -14.94 -17.90 -0.53
C GLN A 31 -15.39 -16.66 -1.31
N PRO A 32 -15.15 -16.59 -2.63
CA PRO A 32 -15.68 -15.48 -3.42
C PRO A 32 -17.21 -15.57 -3.41
N GLU A 33 -17.86 -14.57 -2.80
CA GLU A 33 -19.29 -14.42 -2.89
C GLU A 33 -19.67 -14.01 -4.31
N HIS A 34 -20.30 -14.92 -5.01
CA HIS A 34 -21.07 -14.82 -6.26
C HIS A 34 -20.45 -14.16 -7.51
N PRO A 35 -20.52 -14.85 -8.66
CA PRO A 35 -20.12 -14.33 -9.95
C PRO A 35 -21.23 -13.40 -10.49
N GLY A 36 -21.24 -12.13 -10.04
CA GLY A 36 -22.33 -11.22 -10.40
C GLY A 36 -21.93 -9.82 -10.79
N MET A 37 -20.73 -9.37 -10.50
CA MET A 37 -20.18 -8.12 -11.03
C MET A 37 -18.67 -8.28 -11.25
N GLY A 38 -18.29 -9.21 -12.11
CA GLY A 38 -16.93 -9.33 -12.59
C GLY A 38 -16.57 -8.12 -13.42
N TYR A 39 -15.66 -7.29 -12.95
CA TYR A 39 -14.97 -6.36 -13.81
C TYR A 39 -14.21 -7.19 -14.85
N SER A 40 -14.66 -7.11 -16.08
CA SER A 40 -14.10 -7.88 -17.20
C SER A 40 -12.75 -7.28 -17.60
N PHE A 41 -11.71 -7.51 -16.79
CA PHE A 41 -10.34 -7.42 -17.29
C PHE A 41 -10.15 -8.60 -18.21
N THR A 42 -10.18 -8.33 -19.51
CA THR A 42 -9.91 -9.26 -20.60
C THR A 42 -9.75 -10.73 -20.21
N GLN A 43 -10.71 -11.54 -20.60
CA GLN A 43 -10.71 -13.00 -20.52
C GLN A 43 -9.60 -13.66 -21.37
N LYS A 44 -8.33 -13.33 -21.11
CA LYS A 44 -7.30 -14.32 -21.34
C LYS A 44 -7.36 -15.21 -20.11
N MET A 45 -7.77 -16.47 -20.30
CA MET A 45 -7.63 -17.48 -19.25
C MET A 45 -6.15 -17.56 -18.88
N ILE A 46 -5.79 -16.90 -17.78
CA ILE A 46 -4.46 -16.98 -17.20
C ILE A 46 -4.46 -18.32 -16.48
N ASP A 47 -3.55 -19.22 -16.84
CA ASP A 47 -3.45 -20.50 -16.15
C ASP A 47 -2.97 -20.27 -14.69
N ALA A 48 -3.36 -21.19 -13.79
CA ALA A 48 -3.06 -21.10 -12.37
C ALA A 48 -1.55 -21.09 -12.07
N ASP A 49 -0.75 -21.70 -12.94
CA ASP A 49 0.70 -21.75 -12.79
C ASP A 49 1.30 -20.37 -13.04
N THR A 50 0.91 -19.68 -14.11
CA THR A 50 1.35 -18.32 -14.40
C THR A 50 0.99 -17.34 -13.30
N LEU A 51 -0.22 -17.44 -12.72
CA LEU A 51 -0.63 -16.61 -11.60
C LEU A 51 0.24 -16.86 -10.35
N THR A 52 0.49 -18.13 -10.06
CA THR A 52 1.32 -18.55 -8.91
C THR A 52 2.76 -18.09 -9.07
N GLU A 53 3.36 -18.27 -10.27
CA GLU A 53 4.71 -17.81 -10.56
C GLU A 53 4.84 -16.29 -10.48
N THR A 54 3.87 -15.56 -11.02
CA THR A 54 3.84 -14.09 -10.95
C THR A 54 3.78 -13.64 -9.49
N ARG A 55 2.91 -14.22 -8.67
CA ARG A 55 2.83 -13.92 -7.24
C ARG A 55 4.15 -14.17 -6.52
N LYS A 56 4.78 -15.32 -6.77
CA LYS A 56 6.11 -15.64 -6.20
C LYS A 56 7.16 -14.61 -6.61
N LEU A 57 7.19 -14.24 -7.89
CA LEU A 57 8.13 -13.26 -8.42
C LEU A 57 8.00 -11.91 -7.69
N LEU A 58 6.77 -11.37 -7.59
CA LEU A 58 6.52 -10.08 -6.96
C LEU A 58 6.78 -10.10 -5.45
N ASN A 59 6.28 -11.13 -4.74
CA ASN A 59 6.52 -11.28 -3.31
C ASN A 59 8.01 -11.45 -2.99
N ASN A 60 8.75 -12.23 -3.79
CA ASN A 60 10.18 -12.39 -3.61
C ASN A 60 10.94 -11.06 -3.80
N ALA A 61 10.52 -10.22 -4.75
CA ALA A 61 11.10 -8.89 -4.91
C ALA A 61 10.94 -8.04 -3.64
N ILE A 62 9.75 -8.03 -3.03
CA ILE A 62 9.48 -7.32 -1.77
C ILE A 62 10.30 -7.91 -0.61
N VAL A 63 10.38 -9.24 -0.52
CA VAL A 63 11.16 -9.94 0.51
C VAL A 63 12.66 -9.67 0.36
N CYS A 64 13.18 -9.66 -0.86
CA CYS A 64 14.58 -9.30 -1.12
C CYS A 64 14.90 -7.87 -0.66
N ALA A 65 14.00 -6.91 -0.90
CA ALA A 65 14.16 -5.54 -0.40
C ALA A 65 14.19 -5.49 1.13
N TRP A 66 13.32 -6.26 1.81
CA TRP A 66 13.34 -6.39 3.27
C TRP A 66 14.68 -6.92 3.77
N TYR A 67 15.19 -8.02 3.17
CA TYR A 67 16.47 -8.60 3.59
C TYR A 67 17.66 -7.68 3.32
N ALA A 68 17.59 -6.84 2.29
CA ALA A 68 18.63 -5.87 1.99
C ALA A 68 18.78 -4.80 3.09
N VAL A 69 17.70 -4.46 3.81
CA VAL A 69 17.69 -3.34 4.78
C VAL A 69 17.47 -3.75 6.24
N LYS A 70 17.08 -4.99 6.52
CA LYS A 70 16.61 -5.43 7.85
C LYS A 70 17.59 -5.24 9.01
N SER A 71 18.91 -5.14 8.72
CA SER A 71 19.95 -4.98 9.73
C SER A 71 20.20 -3.53 10.14
N GLU A 72 19.68 -2.56 9.39
CA GLU A 72 20.20 -1.21 9.44
C GLU A 72 19.46 -0.28 10.40
N ARG A 73 18.15 -0.38 10.51
CA ARG A 73 17.38 0.57 11.33
C ARG A 73 16.13 -0.06 11.95
N ARG A 74 15.89 0.28 13.20
CA ARG A 74 14.61 0.00 13.86
C ARG A 74 13.79 1.29 13.90
N PRO A 75 12.51 1.25 13.45
CA PRO A 75 11.65 2.41 13.59
C PRO A 75 11.49 2.76 15.09
N PRO A 76 11.40 4.05 15.43
CA PRO A 76 11.11 4.49 16.79
C PRO A 76 9.80 3.88 17.29
N THR A 77 9.71 3.75 18.63
CA THR A 77 8.46 3.32 19.28
C THR A 77 7.32 4.24 18.87
N LEU A 78 6.17 3.64 18.55
CA LEU A 78 4.99 4.39 18.20
C LEU A 78 4.41 5.08 19.45
N THR A 79 4.16 6.38 19.33
CA THR A 79 3.49 7.22 20.31
C THR A 79 2.29 7.93 19.68
N PRO A 80 1.35 8.50 20.44
CA PRO A 80 0.26 9.29 19.86
C PRO A 80 0.77 10.45 18.97
N THR A 81 1.83 11.12 19.37
CA THR A 81 2.49 12.17 18.59
C THR A 81 3.01 11.63 17.25
N ARG A 82 3.73 10.51 17.30
CA ARG A 82 4.26 9.86 16.11
C ARG A 82 3.17 9.27 15.22
N TRP A 83 2.02 8.95 15.81
CA TRP A 83 0.87 8.51 15.04
C TRP A 83 0.33 9.64 14.15
N VAL A 84 0.21 10.87 14.68
CA VAL A 84 -0.17 12.04 13.87
C VAL A 84 0.81 12.27 12.71
N TRP A 85 2.11 12.15 12.95
CA TRP A 85 3.13 12.23 11.91
C TRP A 85 2.95 11.14 10.83
N ARG A 86 2.59 9.91 11.20
CA ARG A 86 2.28 8.85 10.25
C ARG A 86 0.99 9.12 9.46
N LEU A 87 -0.02 9.68 10.11
CA LEU A 87 -1.27 10.07 9.44
C LEU A 87 -1.03 11.16 8.38
N ALA A 88 -0.15 12.13 8.67
CA ALA A 88 0.29 13.09 7.65
C ALA A 88 0.96 12.39 6.46
N GLY A 89 1.79 11.37 6.72
CA GLY A 89 2.37 10.55 5.65
C GLY A 89 1.33 9.81 4.82
N PHE A 90 0.33 9.20 5.44
CA PHE A 90 -0.80 8.57 4.72
C PHE A 90 -1.56 9.58 3.86
N TYR A 91 -1.85 10.77 4.41
CA TYR A 91 -2.49 11.82 3.64
C TYR A 91 -1.74 12.13 2.34
N HIS A 92 -0.43 12.40 2.40
CA HIS A 92 0.36 12.75 1.22
C HIS A 92 0.37 11.64 0.17
N LEU A 93 0.41 10.39 0.59
CA LEU A 93 0.35 9.26 -0.34
C LEU A 93 -1.03 9.13 -0.97
N CYS A 94 -2.10 9.12 -0.16
CA CYS A 94 -3.47 8.93 -0.65
C CYS A 94 -3.96 10.12 -1.50
N HIS A 95 -3.60 11.36 -1.13
CA HIS A 95 -4.07 12.56 -1.80
C HIS A 95 -3.65 12.65 -3.27
N SER A 96 -2.44 12.23 -3.59
CA SER A 96 -1.90 12.29 -4.95
C SER A 96 -2.23 11.06 -5.79
N THR A 97 -2.61 9.94 -5.18
CA THR A 97 -2.80 8.67 -5.89
C THR A 97 -3.88 8.73 -6.96
N PRO A 98 -5.09 9.25 -6.74
CA PRO A 98 -6.12 9.28 -7.78
C PRO A 98 -5.66 10.01 -9.03
N GLN A 99 -5.09 11.21 -8.89
CA GLN A 99 -4.63 12.01 -10.02
C GLN A 99 -3.48 11.34 -10.79
N LEU A 100 -2.53 10.73 -10.07
CA LEU A 100 -1.42 10.01 -10.72
C LEU A 100 -1.93 8.77 -11.47
N MET A 101 -2.94 8.08 -10.93
CA MET A 101 -3.56 6.95 -11.63
C MET A 101 -4.37 7.38 -12.86
N GLU A 102 -5.02 8.54 -12.84
CA GLU A 102 -5.67 9.13 -14.01
C GLU A 102 -4.63 9.47 -15.09
N GLU A 103 -3.49 10.07 -14.72
CA GLU A 103 -2.38 10.32 -15.65
C GLU A 103 -1.83 8.99 -16.23
N ALA A 104 -1.63 7.98 -15.39
CA ALA A 104 -1.20 6.65 -15.85
C ALA A 104 -2.19 6.04 -16.84
N GLN A 105 -3.49 6.18 -16.60
CA GLN A 105 -4.55 5.72 -17.49
C GLN A 105 -4.44 6.35 -18.88
N GLU A 106 -4.30 7.67 -18.95
CA GLU A 106 -4.17 8.38 -20.23
C GLU A 106 -2.95 7.90 -21.03
N ARG A 107 -1.85 7.69 -20.34
CA ARG A 107 -0.59 7.23 -20.94
C ARG A 107 -0.67 5.79 -21.42
N PHE A 108 -1.28 4.89 -20.64
CA PHE A 108 -1.54 3.50 -21.06
C PHE A 108 -2.49 3.45 -22.25
N ALA A 109 -3.56 4.25 -22.24
CA ALA A 109 -4.52 4.32 -23.35
C ALA A 109 -3.84 4.83 -24.64
N SER A 110 -3.00 5.85 -24.54
CA SER A 110 -2.24 6.40 -25.66
C SER A 110 -1.25 5.41 -26.27
N ALA A 111 -0.79 4.43 -25.47
CA ALA A 111 0.10 3.34 -25.89
C ALA A 111 -0.68 2.06 -26.32
N ASP A 112 -2.00 2.14 -26.50
CA ASP A 112 -2.91 1.02 -26.84
C ASP A 112 -2.89 -0.13 -25.80
N ARG A 113 -2.59 0.18 -24.55
CA ARG A 113 -2.51 -0.78 -23.44
C ARG A 113 -3.82 -0.75 -22.62
N GLN A 114 -4.92 -1.14 -23.24
CA GLN A 114 -6.27 -0.97 -22.72
C GLN A 114 -6.52 -1.63 -21.35
N SER A 115 -5.96 -2.83 -21.11
CA SER A 115 -6.10 -3.53 -19.82
C SER A 115 -5.45 -2.75 -18.67
N LEU A 116 -4.27 -2.16 -18.91
CA LEU A 116 -3.58 -1.33 -17.92
C LEU A 116 -4.30 0.01 -17.72
N ALA A 117 -4.84 0.60 -18.78
CA ALA A 117 -5.65 1.82 -18.68
C ALA A 117 -6.91 1.58 -17.83
N GLN A 118 -7.62 0.47 -18.06
CA GLN A 118 -8.79 0.11 -17.25
C GLN A 118 -8.44 -0.14 -15.79
N TRP A 119 -7.34 -0.86 -15.52
CA TRP A 119 -6.83 -1.06 -14.18
C TRP A 119 -6.52 0.27 -13.48
N ALA A 120 -5.87 1.21 -14.16
CA ALA A 120 -5.52 2.51 -13.59
C ALA A 120 -6.77 3.35 -13.26
N VAL A 121 -7.80 3.35 -14.14
CA VAL A 121 -9.10 3.99 -13.84
C VAL A 121 -9.73 3.41 -12.59
N GLN A 122 -9.70 2.09 -12.44
CA GLN A 122 -10.28 1.45 -11.26
C GLN A 122 -9.51 1.86 -10.00
N LYS A 123 -8.17 1.85 -10.03
CA LYS A 123 -7.34 2.28 -8.90
C LYS A 123 -7.59 3.74 -8.51
N ALA A 124 -7.73 4.64 -9.48
CA ALA A 124 -8.09 6.03 -9.21
C ALA A 124 -9.41 6.14 -8.44
N ARG A 125 -10.42 5.34 -8.81
CA ARG A 125 -11.73 5.32 -8.13
C ARG A 125 -11.67 4.71 -6.74
N GLU A 126 -10.92 3.63 -6.55
CA GLU A 126 -10.76 2.95 -5.26
C GLU A 126 -10.06 3.85 -4.24
N GLU A 127 -9.08 4.63 -4.67
CA GLU A 127 -8.30 5.52 -3.82
C GLU A 127 -8.95 6.89 -3.57
N ALA A 128 -9.99 7.24 -4.33
CA ALA A 128 -10.66 8.53 -4.17
C ALA A 128 -11.26 8.70 -2.76
N GLY A 129 -10.84 9.76 -2.07
CA GLY A 129 -11.32 10.11 -0.73
C GLY A 129 -10.61 9.41 0.43
N HIS A 130 -9.63 8.55 0.20
CA HIS A 130 -8.83 7.95 1.28
C HIS A 130 -8.00 8.98 2.04
N ASP A 131 -7.58 10.05 1.40
CA ASP A 131 -6.93 11.21 2.03
C ASP A 131 -7.82 11.86 3.10
N LEU A 132 -9.14 11.95 2.86
CA LEU A 132 -10.10 12.47 3.82
C LEU A 132 -10.19 11.61 5.09
N LEU A 133 -9.91 10.30 4.99
CA LEU A 133 -9.85 9.43 6.17
C LEU A 133 -8.66 9.81 7.05
N ALA A 134 -7.51 10.11 6.45
CA ALA A 134 -6.33 10.57 7.19
C ALA A 134 -6.57 11.93 7.87
N LEU A 135 -7.22 12.88 7.18
CA LEU A 135 -7.60 14.17 7.78
C LEU A 135 -8.52 13.97 8.98
N ARG A 136 -9.60 13.18 8.85
CA ARG A 136 -10.53 12.88 9.95
C ARG A 136 -9.84 12.20 11.13
N ASP A 137 -8.85 11.36 10.88
CA ASP A 137 -8.05 10.73 11.93
C ASP A 137 -7.19 11.77 12.67
N ILE A 138 -6.58 12.74 11.96
CA ILE A 138 -5.83 13.85 12.56
C ILE A 138 -6.73 14.77 13.37
N GLU A 139 -7.92 15.11 12.86
CA GLU A 139 -8.93 15.89 13.59
C GLU A 139 -9.35 15.19 14.88
N SER A 140 -9.58 13.86 14.83
CA SER A 140 -9.91 13.07 16.01
C SER A 140 -8.83 13.11 17.08
N MET A 141 -7.56 13.33 16.68
CA MET A 141 -6.42 13.53 17.60
C MET A 141 -6.36 14.95 18.19
N GLY A 142 -7.31 15.85 17.85
CA GLY A 142 -7.41 17.21 18.38
C GLY A 142 -6.53 18.23 17.67
N TYR A 143 -6.28 18.04 16.38
CA TYR A 143 -5.47 18.96 15.58
C TYR A 143 -6.24 19.49 14.37
N ARG A 144 -5.86 20.67 13.89
CA ARG A 144 -6.33 21.25 12.62
C ARG A 144 -5.65 20.48 11.47
N ALA A 145 -6.37 19.52 10.88
CA ALA A 145 -5.81 18.51 10.01
C ALA A 145 -5.06 19.09 8.80
N GLU A 146 -5.67 20.06 8.10
CA GLU A 146 -5.06 20.69 6.93
C GLU A 146 -3.76 21.41 7.29
N ALA A 147 -3.72 22.09 8.43
CA ALA A 147 -2.50 22.74 8.90
C ALA A 147 -1.41 21.72 9.28
N VAL A 148 -1.78 20.58 9.82
CA VAL A 148 -0.84 19.49 10.13
C VAL A 148 -0.22 18.94 8.86
N VAL A 149 -1.01 18.61 7.84
CA VAL A 149 -0.47 18.01 6.61
C VAL A 149 0.34 19.02 5.79
N GLN A 150 0.06 20.31 5.91
CA GLN A 150 0.90 21.37 5.33
C GLN A 150 2.24 21.52 6.06
N ALA A 151 2.27 21.37 7.38
CA ALA A 151 3.46 21.53 8.20
C ALA A 151 4.34 20.28 8.29
N LEU A 152 3.75 19.09 8.10
CA LEU A 152 4.42 17.79 8.24
C LEU A 152 4.38 17.01 6.93
N VAL A 153 5.52 16.92 6.27
CA VAL A 153 5.74 16.06 5.10
C VAL A 153 6.79 15.02 5.48
N PRO A 154 6.38 13.81 5.93
CA PRO A 154 7.35 12.77 6.30
C PRO A 154 8.26 12.40 5.13
N PRO A 155 9.61 12.38 5.31
CA PRO A 155 10.55 12.09 4.23
C PRO A 155 10.28 10.75 3.53
N ALA A 156 9.86 9.74 4.28
CA ALA A 156 9.48 8.45 3.72
C ALA A 156 8.27 8.53 2.78
N ALA A 157 7.26 9.32 3.14
CA ALA A 157 6.09 9.54 2.28
C ALA A 157 6.48 10.33 1.03
N LYS A 158 7.31 11.36 1.20
CA LYS A 158 7.84 12.15 0.07
C LYS A 158 8.60 11.27 -0.92
N ALA A 159 9.54 10.45 -0.45
CA ALA A 159 10.34 9.58 -1.30
C ALA A 159 9.47 8.56 -2.08
N LEU A 160 8.46 8.00 -1.43
CA LEU A 160 7.51 7.11 -2.08
C LEU A 160 6.65 7.83 -3.13
N LEU A 161 6.18 9.03 -2.83
CA LEU A 161 5.40 9.84 -3.76
C LEU A 161 6.25 10.28 -4.95
N ASP A 162 7.49 10.72 -4.72
CA ASP A 162 8.43 11.09 -5.80
C ASP A 162 8.68 9.90 -6.72
N TYR A 163 8.89 8.70 -6.17
CA TYR A 163 9.07 7.48 -6.95
C TYR A 163 7.81 7.12 -7.75
N PHE A 164 6.64 7.23 -7.14
CA PHE A 164 5.37 6.97 -7.83
C PHE A 164 5.13 7.95 -8.96
N THR A 165 5.36 9.25 -8.73
CA THR A 165 5.27 10.30 -9.76
C THR A 165 6.22 10.01 -10.93
N GLN A 166 7.48 9.69 -10.64
CA GLN A 166 8.47 9.33 -11.67
C GLN A 166 8.06 8.07 -12.45
N SER A 167 7.48 7.08 -11.75
CA SER A 167 6.99 5.85 -12.37
C SER A 167 5.84 6.12 -13.35
N VAL A 168 4.93 7.03 -13.01
CA VAL A 168 3.83 7.44 -13.87
C VAL A 168 4.32 8.29 -15.04
N GLN A 169 5.21 9.24 -14.79
CA GLN A 169 5.69 10.21 -15.77
C GLN A 169 6.83 9.69 -16.67
N GLY A 170 7.33 8.49 -16.41
CA GLY A 170 8.31 7.82 -17.24
C GLY A 170 7.85 7.59 -18.67
N SER A 171 8.73 7.18 -19.56
CA SER A 171 8.39 6.88 -20.97
C SER A 171 7.33 5.79 -21.12
N ASP A 172 7.30 4.84 -20.20
CA ASP A 172 6.29 3.79 -20.06
C ASP A 172 5.92 3.67 -18.57
N PRO A 173 4.67 3.94 -18.19
CA PRO A 173 4.25 4.02 -16.79
C PRO A 173 4.11 2.68 -16.07
N ILE A 174 4.54 1.55 -16.65
CA ILE A 174 4.34 0.21 -16.09
C ILE A 174 4.90 0.03 -14.67
N ASP A 175 5.91 0.84 -14.30
CA ASP A 175 6.52 0.76 -12.97
C ASP A 175 5.55 1.18 -11.87
N CYS A 176 4.53 2.01 -12.18
CA CYS A 176 3.47 2.37 -11.23
C CYS A 176 2.64 1.16 -10.77
N VAL A 177 2.55 0.12 -11.60
CA VAL A 177 1.88 -1.14 -11.25
C VAL A 177 2.60 -1.85 -10.11
N GLY A 178 3.94 -1.89 -10.17
CA GLY A 178 4.77 -2.47 -9.10
C GLY A 178 4.71 -1.67 -7.80
N TYR A 179 4.66 -0.34 -7.89
CA TYR A 179 4.44 0.53 -6.75
C TYR A 179 3.09 0.22 -6.07
N SER A 180 1.99 0.21 -6.83
CA SER A 180 0.64 -0.02 -6.30
C SER A 180 0.52 -1.42 -5.70
N TYR A 181 0.97 -2.47 -6.42
CA TYR A 181 0.99 -3.82 -5.87
C TYR A 181 1.74 -3.90 -4.54
N THR A 182 2.88 -3.23 -4.43
CA THR A 182 3.68 -3.23 -3.20
C THR A 182 2.95 -2.53 -2.06
N ALA A 183 2.31 -1.39 -2.30
CA ALA A 183 1.57 -0.65 -1.30
C ALA A 183 0.41 -1.49 -0.73
N GLU A 184 -0.42 -2.06 -1.60
CA GLU A 184 -1.55 -2.93 -1.24
C GLU A 184 -1.06 -4.21 -0.56
N ARG A 185 -0.04 -4.87 -1.12
CA ARG A 185 0.52 -6.13 -0.58
C ARG A 185 1.08 -5.95 0.83
N LEU A 186 1.73 -4.83 1.12
CA LEU A 186 2.18 -4.49 2.46
C LEU A 186 1.02 -4.06 3.36
N GLY A 187 0.00 -3.43 2.80
CA GLY A 187 -1.24 -3.08 3.50
C GLY A 187 -1.93 -4.32 4.07
N ILE A 188 -2.13 -5.36 3.28
CA ILE A 188 -2.78 -6.60 3.78
C ILE A 188 -1.96 -7.38 4.81
N CYS A 189 -0.68 -7.02 5.04
CA CYS A 189 0.08 -7.52 6.18
C CYS A 189 -0.35 -6.87 7.52
N ILE A 190 -1.15 -5.81 7.46
CA ILE A 190 -1.68 -5.11 8.63
C ILE A 190 -2.98 -5.79 9.05
N GLY A 191 -2.89 -6.67 10.04
CA GLY A 191 -4.05 -7.35 10.61
C GLY A 191 -4.67 -6.60 11.80
N MET A 192 -5.81 -7.11 12.27
CA MET A 192 -6.56 -6.54 13.39
C MET A 192 -5.70 -6.34 14.65
N GLY A 193 -4.78 -7.26 14.95
CA GLY A 193 -3.90 -7.14 16.12
C GLY A 193 -3.01 -5.90 16.10
N TYR A 194 -2.50 -5.50 14.91
CA TYR A 194 -1.75 -4.26 14.79
C TYR A 194 -2.66 -3.02 14.95
N ILE A 195 -3.84 -3.04 14.33
CA ILE A 195 -4.82 -1.95 14.49
C ILE A 195 -5.15 -1.75 15.97
N GLN A 196 -5.48 -2.82 16.69
CA GLN A 196 -5.76 -2.78 18.13
C GLN A 196 -4.57 -2.26 18.93
N SER A 197 -3.33 -2.61 18.55
CA SER A 197 -2.14 -2.10 19.21
C SER A 197 -1.95 -0.58 19.01
N VAL A 198 -2.34 -0.06 17.84
CA VAL A 198 -2.36 1.39 17.60
C VAL A 198 -3.46 2.05 18.44
N GLU A 199 -4.67 1.51 18.43
CA GLU A 199 -5.82 2.04 19.18
C GLU A 199 -5.55 2.08 20.69
N ALA A 200 -4.84 1.09 21.22
CA ALA A 200 -4.45 1.05 22.63
C ALA A 200 -3.46 2.16 23.05
N LEU A 201 -2.77 2.79 22.09
CA LEU A 201 -1.88 3.93 22.32
C LEU A 201 -2.61 5.27 22.27
N LEU A 202 -3.82 5.31 21.70
CA LEU A 202 -4.56 6.53 21.54
C LEU A 202 -5.23 6.94 22.87
N PRO A 203 -5.50 8.24 23.07
CA PRO A 203 -6.26 8.68 24.22
C PRO A 203 -7.63 7.98 24.28
N PRO A 204 -8.16 7.71 25.47
CA PRO A 204 -9.46 7.05 25.62
C PRO A 204 -10.57 7.74 24.83
N GLY A 205 -11.37 6.98 24.09
CA GLY A 205 -12.48 7.47 23.28
C GLY A 205 -12.10 8.07 21.92
N ILE A 206 -10.80 8.11 21.58
CA ILE A 206 -10.34 8.58 20.28
C ILE A 206 -10.33 7.43 19.27
N THR A 207 -10.94 7.67 18.11
CA THR A 207 -10.87 6.79 16.94
C THR A 207 -10.10 7.49 15.83
N ALA A 208 -8.86 7.07 15.58
CA ALA A 208 -7.97 7.65 14.58
C ALA A 208 -7.21 6.57 13.78
N THR A 209 -7.93 5.53 13.35
CA THR A 209 -7.40 4.40 12.57
C THR A 209 -8.21 4.12 11.31
N ARG A 210 -9.02 5.08 10.83
CA ARG A 210 -9.89 4.91 9.65
C ARG A 210 -9.07 4.66 8.40
N CYS A 211 -8.08 5.51 8.16
CA CYS A 211 -7.17 5.38 7.03
C CYS A 211 -6.37 4.05 7.10
N LEU A 212 -5.86 3.71 8.28
CA LEU A 212 -5.15 2.43 8.49
C LEU A 212 -6.06 1.22 8.20
N ARG A 213 -7.33 1.27 8.62
CA ARG A 213 -8.31 0.20 8.37
C ARG A 213 -8.65 0.05 6.90
N ALA A 214 -8.81 1.17 6.18
CA ALA A 214 -9.07 1.16 4.74
C ALA A 214 -7.96 0.47 3.95
N HIS A 215 -6.70 0.64 4.37
CA HIS A 215 -5.52 0.05 3.73
C HIS A 215 -4.97 -1.17 4.50
N SER A 216 -5.82 -2.07 4.92
CA SER A 216 -5.42 -3.24 5.72
C SER A 216 -6.20 -4.50 5.35
N ALA A 217 -5.78 -5.65 5.88
CA ALA A 217 -6.44 -6.94 5.65
C ALA A 217 -7.90 -7.02 6.14
N VAL A 218 -8.40 -6.00 6.84
CA VAL A 218 -9.81 -5.92 7.30
C VAL A 218 -10.71 -5.17 6.33
N SER A 219 -10.17 -4.72 5.20
CA SER A 219 -10.88 -4.02 4.13
C SER A 219 -10.94 -4.86 2.86
N THR A 220 -11.30 -4.23 1.74
CA THR A 220 -11.30 -4.81 0.39
C THR A 220 -9.91 -4.94 -0.24
N GLU A 221 -8.83 -4.53 0.45
CA GLU A 221 -7.45 -4.58 -0.05
C GLU A 221 -7.01 -5.98 -0.53
N VAL A 222 -7.52 -7.04 0.10
CA VAL A 222 -7.21 -8.42 -0.32
C VAL A 222 -7.71 -8.68 -1.75
N GLU A 223 -8.87 -8.14 -2.11
CA GLU A 223 -9.43 -8.26 -3.46
C GLU A 223 -8.63 -7.41 -4.45
N HIS A 224 -8.28 -6.19 -4.08
CA HIS A 224 -7.46 -5.30 -4.91
C HIS A 224 -6.10 -5.93 -5.27
N VAL A 225 -5.45 -6.58 -4.30
CA VAL A 225 -4.20 -7.33 -4.55
C VAL A 225 -4.41 -8.46 -5.55
N LYS A 226 -5.53 -9.21 -5.45
CA LYS A 226 -5.82 -10.31 -6.38
C LYS A 226 -6.07 -9.81 -7.80
N GLU A 227 -6.85 -8.75 -7.95
CA GLU A 227 -7.16 -8.16 -9.24
C GLU A 227 -5.90 -7.60 -9.91
N THR A 228 -5.09 -6.85 -9.16
CA THR A 228 -3.81 -6.34 -9.64
C THR A 228 -2.87 -7.50 -10.04
N LEU A 229 -2.79 -8.57 -9.23
CA LEU A 229 -1.99 -9.74 -9.54
C LEU A 229 -2.48 -10.46 -10.83
N ALA A 230 -3.79 -10.61 -11.00
CA ALA A 230 -4.36 -11.22 -12.21
C ALA A 230 -4.02 -10.39 -13.46
N MET A 231 -4.14 -9.08 -13.37
CA MET A 231 -3.75 -8.17 -14.46
C MET A 231 -2.26 -8.32 -14.79
N ILE A 232 -1.36 -8.33 -13.79
CA ILE A 232 0.10 -8.50 -13.99
C ILE A 232 0.40 -9.86 -14.62
N ALA A 233 -0.26 -10.94 -14.20
CA ALA A 233 -0.06 -12.27 -14.76
C ALA A 233 -0.38 -12.35 -16.27
N GLY A 234 -1.25 -11.48 -16.77
CA GLY A 234 -1.55 -11.34 -18.20
C GLY A 234 -0.50 -10.57 -19.02
N LEU A 235 0.50 -9.96 -18.38
CA LEU A 235 1.59 -9.25 -19.03
C LEU A 235 2.62 -10.20 -19.60
N THR A 236 3.47 -9.69 -20.50
CA THR A 236 4.64 -10.44 -21.00
C THR A 236 5.63 -10.75 -19.88
N SER A 237 6.48 -11.74 -20.08
CA SER A 237 7.52 -12.11 -19.10
C SER A 237 8.46 -10.94 -18.78
N GLU A 238 8.83 -10.14 -19.80
CA GLU A 238 9.67 -8.95 -19.62
C GLU A 238 8.98 -7.87 -18.77
N GLU A 239 7.71 -7.62 -19.03
CA GLU A 239 6.92 -6.67 -18.27
C GLU A 239 6.73 -7.12 -16.81
N ARG A 240 6.46 -8.41 -16.57
CA ARG A 240 6.38 -8.96 -15.20
C ARG A 240 7.69 -8.78 -14.44
N VAL A 241 8.84 -9.00 -15.08
CA VAL A 241 10.15 -8.74 -14.47
C VAL A 241 10.35 -7.25 -14.17
N ARG A 242 9.90 -6.37 -15.06
CA ARG A 242 9.94 -4.93 -14.84
C ARG A 242 9.06 -4.51 -13.66
N VAL A 243 7.83 -5.01 -13.60
CA VAL A 243 6.94 -4.80 -12.43
C VAL A 243 7.59 -5.31 -11.14
N ALA A 244 8.22 -6.48 -11.15
CA ALA A 244 8.93 -7.00 -9.98
C ALA A 244 10.10 -6.11 -9.53
N LYS A 245 10.85 -5.52 -10.47
CA LYS A 245 11.89 -4.53 -10.15
C LYS A 245 11.29 -3.29 -9.50
N ALA A 246 10.15 -2.82 -9.99
CA ALA A 246 9.43 -1.70 -9.38
C ALA A 246 8.90 -2.05 -7.97
N CYS A 247 8.43 -3.28 -7.75
CA CYS A 247 8.08 -3.77 -6.40
C CYS A 247 9.29 -3.72 -5.46
N TYR A 248 10.46 -4.16 -5.92
CA TYR A 248 11.69 -4.12 -5.13
C TYR A 248 12.05 -2.67 -4.74
N GLN A 249 12.00 -1.73 -5.67
CA GLN A 249 12.33 -0.32 -5.41
C GLN A 249 11.32 0.34 -4.46
N ALA A 250 10.03 0.14 -4.68
CA ALA A 250 8.99 0.66 -3.78
C ALA A 250 9.15 0.10 -2.36
N ALA A 251 9.46 -1.20 -2.24
CA ALA A 251 9.70 -1.84 -0.95
C ALA A 251 10.96 -1.32 -0.27
N LEU A 252 12.06 -1.10 -1.00
CA LEU A 252 13.28 -0.48 -0.46
C LEU A 252 12.98 0.88 0.15
N LEU A 253 12.28 1.76 -0.59
CA LEU A 253 11.89 3.09 -0.10
C LEU A 253 10.97 3.00 1.12
N ARG A 254 10.11 1.99 1.18
CA ARG A 254 9.23 1.77 2.33
C ARG A 254 9.99 1.32 3.57
N PHE A 255 10.99 0.46 3.41
CA PHE A 255 11.75 -0.13 4.53
C PHE A 255 12.96 0.71 4.93
N SER A 256 13.59 1.41 4.00
CA SER A 256 14.77 2.27 4.22
C SER A 256 14.71 3.51 3.32
N PRO A 257 13.93 4.54 3.71
CA PRO A 257 13.90 5.79 2.95
C PRO A 257 15.30 6.43 2.89
N PRO A 258 15.64 7.13 1.78
CA PRO A 258 16.99 7.62 1.52
C PRO A 258 17.46 8.74 2.44
N GLU A 259 16.54 9.51 3.03
CA GLU A 259 16.84 10.59 3.96
C GLU A 259 16.65 10.13 5.40
N GLU A 260 17.04 10.96 6.38
CA GLU A 260 16.80 10.66 7.79
C GLU A 260 15.29 10.51 8.03
N PRO A 261 14.79 9.26 8.16
CA PRO A 261 13.36 9.00 8.01
C PRO A 261 12.55 9.34 9.26
N TYR A 262 13.26 9.63 10.36
CA TYR A 262 12.64 9.83 11.66
C TYR A 262 13.19 11.08 12.34
N ILE A 263 12.28 11.99 12.64
CA ILE A 263 12.52 13.09 13.56
C ILE A 263 12.12 12.66 14.98
N SER A 264 12.62 13.33 16.00
CA SER A 264 12.29 13.04 17.39
C SER A 264 10.81 13.36 17.69
N ASP A 265 10.25 12.73 18.71
CA ASP A 265 8.91 13.06 19.19
C ASP A 265 8.81 14.51 19.67
N GLU A 266 9.90 15.07 20.23
CA GLU A 266 9.98 16.45 20.66
C GLU A 266 9.86 17.42 19.46
N GLU A 267 10.56 17.14 18.38
CA GLU A 267 10.48 17.95 17.15
C GLU A 267 9.06 17.90 16.56
N ILE A 268 8.44 16.71 16.50
CA ILE A 268 7.07 16.58 16.04
C ILE A 268 6.11 17.36 16.95
N GLN A 269 6.27 17.28 18.28
CA GLN A 269 5.45 18.01 19.24
C GLN A 269 5.59 19.52 19.08
N ASN A 270 6.80 20.02 18.84
CA ASN A 270 7.04 21.44 18.61
C ASN A 270 6.30 21.95 17.37
N VAL A 271 6.24 21.16 16.30
CA VAL A 271 5.44 21.49 15.11
C VAL A 271 3.92 21.40 15.40
N LEU A 272 3.50 20.38 16.12
CA LEU A 272 2.06 20.13 16.38
C LEU A 272 1.46 21.08 17.42
N LYS A 273 2.24 21.59 18.37
CA LYS A 273 1.76 22.41 19.49
C LYS A 273 0.92 23.61 19.04
N PRO A 274 1.32 24.42 18.03
CA PRO A 274 0.51 25.55 17.54
C PRO A 274 -0.67 25.12 16.67
N LEU A 275 -0.76 23.84 16.29
CA LEU A 275 -1.74 23.30 15.37
C LEU A 275 -2.91 22.58 16.07
N LYS A 276 -2.99 22.65 17.39
CA LYS A 276 -4.14 22.15 18.15
C LYS A 276 -5.43 22.87 17.74
N ALA A 277 -6.53 22.10 17.64
CA ALA A 277 -7.86 22.61 17.32
C ALA A 277 -8.49 23.33 18.54
#